data_3c152f74ce53c36a513d47cb8eafe5d6
#
_entry.id   3c152f74ce53c36a513d47cb8eafe5d6
#
_cell.length_a   1.000
_cell.length_b   1.000
_cell.length_c   1.000
_cell.angle_alpha   90.00
_cell.angle_beta   90.00
_cell.angle_gamma   90.00
#
_symmetry.space_group_name_H-M   'P 1'
#
loop_
_entity.id
_entity.type
_entity.pdbx_description
1 polymer ?
#
loop_
_entity_poly.entity_id
_entity_poly.type
_entity_poly.pdbx_seq_one_letter_code
_entity_poly.pdbx_strand_id
1 'polypeptide(L)'
;MKDDRGGKSATQGGSSPAGLTRRRMLQGAGGVIAAAALPAKRLTGAALSLRQESPKASPSAAADLTGQLARYMVEARGRTLPPNVALEGKHHILDTLGAMVSGSRLKPGEMAIAYVRAQGGVPESSVIGTNIKTSAVNAALANGMCGHADETDDVELVTKTHPGCSSVAAALAMAEREGRSGMDLLRAVVLGYDVCCRFLMALGPDLVRGTHRSAEGVGSTFSALGAAASLARLDETGMRYALSYAAQQVSGLWSWTSDNEHVEKAFDFSGMGARNGVTAATMVQAGFTGVRDVFDCEHNVLEALSTKPQPAEMVAGLGSRFWIAETSIKTYSVGYPIQSPLDAFLTLRRENSLRVDNVERIVVRLPADGAGIVDNSSMPDVNLQYIIAVALVDGAVSFADSHSHERMADPQIRAVKQNVQLIADRTLMDPAAPRGGMVEVTLKDGRTVSHFTRFPPGTKENPLSTEGLNAKVRDLMAPVLGAERTANLIQRVNALEEVRDVRELRPLFTI
;
A
#
# COMPACT_ATOMS: atom_id res chain seq x y z
N MET A 1 0.86 66.40 34.32
CA MET A 1 -0.47 66.86 33.97
C MET A 1 -1.34 65.61 33.91
N LYS A 2 -1.95 65.22 35.03
CA LYS A 2 -3.32 65.50 35.49
C LYS A 2 -4.34 65.08 34.45
N ASP A 3 -5.30 64.20 34.62
CA ASP A 3 -6.16 63.80 35.77
C ASP A 3 -6.88 62.52 35.30
N ASP A 4 -6.99 61.43 36.02
CA ASP A 4 -7.83 61.15 37.21
C ASP A 4 -9.36 61.11 36.92
N ARG A 5 -9.98 60.01 37.30
CA ARG A 5 -11.33 59.67 37.80
C ARG A 5 -11.85 58.39 37.11
N GLY A 6 -12.02 57.28 37.75
CA GLY A 6 -12.69 57.07 39.05
C GLY A 6 -14.09 56.56 38.79
N GLY A 7 -14.38 55.31 39.09
CA GLY A 7 -15.73 54.75 39.01
C GLY A 7 -15.77 53.32 39.54
N LYS A 8 -16.28 53.12 40.72
CA LYS A 8 -16.39 51.90 41.52
C LYS A 8 -17.53 50.98 41.08
N SER A 9 -17.29 49.71 41.34
CA SER A 9 -18.22 48.77 42.00
C SER A 9 -19.30 48.09 41.16
N ALA A 10 -19.24 46.76 41.05
CA ALA A 10 -20.19 45.88 41.74
C ALA A 10 -19.84 44.41 41.50
N THR A 11 -19.60 43.71 42.57
CA THR A 11 -19.52 42.26 42.71
C THR A 11 -20.87 41.63 42.41
N GLN A 12 -20.91 40.61 41.52
CA GLN A 12 -21.89 39.54 41.58
C GLN A 12 -21.22 38.21 41.32
N GLY A 13 -21.29 37.34 42.32
CA GLY A 13 -20.80 35.97 42.28
C GLY A 13 -21.67 35.10 41.38
N GLY A 14 -21.05 34.41 40.47
CA GLY A 14 -21.63 33.33 39.67
C GLY A 14 -20.93 32.03 40.01
N SER A 15 -21.64 31.15 40.70
CA SER A 15 -21.24 29.81 41.11
C SER A 15 -21.00 28.93 39.91
N SER A 16 -19.81 28.33 39.79
CA SER A 16 -19.49 27.24 38.91
C SER A 16 -20.31 26.00 39.27
N PRO A 17 -20.87 25.26 38.30
CA PRO A 17 -21.48 23.95 38.55
C PRO A 17 -20.44 22.90 38.82
N ALA A 18 -20.56 22.21 39.94
CA ALA A 18 -19.70 21.13 40.38
C ALA A 18 -19.73 19.95 39.40
N GLY A 19 -18.54 19.46 39.00
CA GLY A 19 -18.35 18.29 38.16
C GLY A 19 -18.94 17.04 38.78
N LEU A 20 -19.72 16.33 37.98
CA LEU A 20 -20.26 14.99 38.28
C LEU A 20 -19.13 13.96 38.23
N THR A 21 -18.79 13.38 39.37
CA THR A 21 -17.84 12.26 39.46
C THR A 21 -18.48 10.94 39.07
N ARG A 22 -17.70 10.05 38.41
CA ARG A 22 -18.09 8.71 37.94
C ARG A 22 -18.86 7.84 38.96
N ARG A 23 -18.79 8.14 40.24
CA ARG A 23 -19.45 7.38 41.32
C ARG A 23 -20.95 7.69 41.46
N ARG A 24 -21.47 8.77 40.90
CA ARG A 24 -22.89 9.13 40.92
C ARG A 24 -23.71 8.61 39.75
N MET A 25 -23.09 8.09 38.67
CA MET A 25 -23.81 7.48 37.54
C MET A 25 -24.26 6.04 37.79
N LEU A 26 -23.76 5.35 38.80
CA LEU A 26 -24.08 3.95 39.09
C LEU A 26 -25.16 3.76 40.15
N GLN A 27 -25.79 4.82 40.70
CA GLN A 27 -26.85 4.73 41.73
C GLN A 27 -28.23 5.10 41.22
N GLY A 28 -28.45 5.32 39.91
CA GLY A 28 -29.72 5.77 39.35
C GLY A 28 -30.54 4.73 38.55
N ALA A 29 -30.16 3.45 38.56
CA ALA A 29 -30.88 2.41 37.79
C ALA A 29 -31.48 1.32 38.69
N GLY A 30 -32.34 1.71 39.57
CA GLY A 30 -33.17 0.81 40.38
C GLY A 30 -34.61 1.31 40.41
N GLY A 31 -35.39 1.04 39.39
CA GLY A 31 -36.80 1.42 39.26
C GLY A 31 -37.64 0.27 38.73
N VAL A 32 -38.21 -0.49 39.64
CA VAL A 32 -39.49 -1.19 39.62
C VAL A 32 -40.10 -1.53 38.25
N ILE A 33 -40.08 -2.82 37.89
CA ILE A 33 -40.97 -3.42 36.88
C ILE A 33 -42.24 -3.82 37.62
N ALA A 34 -43.32 -3.07 37.40
CA ALA A 34 -44.68 -3.47 37.78
C ALA A 34 -45.22 -4.39 36.70
N ALA A 35 -45.45 -5.66 37.07
CA ALA A 35 -46.14 -6.63 36.22
C ALA A 35 -47.64 -6.31 36.17
N ALA A 36 -48.14 -5.84 35.03
CA ALA A 36 -49.56 -5.77 34.72
C ALA A 36 -50.00 -7.09 34.10
N ALA A 37 -50.78 -7.88 34.88
CA ALA A 37 -51.46 -9.08 34.39
C ALA A 37 -52.65 -8.70 33.50
N LEU A 38 -52.62 -9.09 32.23
CA LEU A 38 -53.79 -9.08 31.33
C LEU A 38 -54.39 -10.49 31.19
N PRO A 39 -55.69 -10.64 31.08
CA PRO A 39 -56.35 -11.95 31.12
C PRO A 39 -56.18 -12.71 29.80
N ALA A 40 -55.86 -13.99 29.91
CA ALA A 40 -55.80 -14.95 28.82
C ALA A 40 -57.15 -15.15 28.12
N LYS A 41 -57.32 -14.64 26.90
CA LYS A 41 -58.33 -15.12 25.96
C LYS A 41 -57.85 -16.39 25.27
N ARG A 42 -58.54 -17.49 25.46
CA ARG A 42 -58.33 -18.73 24.69
C ARG A 42 -58.58 -18.44 23.20
N LEU A 43 -57.55 -18.56 22.40
CA LEU A 43 -57.64 -18.70 20.94
C LEU A 43 -57.52 -20.20 20.64
N THR A 44 -58.57 -20.74 20.10
CA THR A 44 -58.73 -22.10 19.58
C THR A 44 -57.77 -22.30 18.37
N GLY A 45 -57.21 -23.49 18.32
CA GLY A 45 -56.15 -23.91 17.42
C GLY A 45 -56.42 -23.66 15.93
N ALA A 46 -55.41 -23.05 15.31
CA ALA A 46 -55.05 -23.29 13.93
C ALA A 46 -53.65 -23.92 13.97
N ALA A 47 -53.56 -25.17 13.61
CA ALA A 47 -52.32 -25.87 13.43
C ALA A 47 -51.55 -25.17 12.27
N LEU A 48 -50.56 -24.31 12.61
CA LEU A 48 -49.56 -23.95 11.69
C LEU A 48 -48.69 -25.21 11.45
N SER A 49 -48.93 -25.85 10.31
CA SER A 49 -47.99 -26.83 9.78
C SER A 49 -46.71 -26.07 9.49
N LEU A 50 -45.72 -26.19 10.39
CA LEU A 50 -44.33 -25.91 10.07
C LEU A 50 -43.98 -26.79 8.85
N ARG A 51 -43.98 -26.22 7.66
CA ARG A 51 -43.24 -26.81 6.53
C ARG A 51 -41.83 -26.98 7.02
N GLN A 52 -41.48 -28.21 7.30
CA GLN A 52 -40.09 -28.64 7.36
C GLN A 52 -39.54 -28.34 5.97
N GLU A 53 -38.85 -27.18 5.83
CA GLU A 53 -37.99 -26.95 4.67
C GLU A 53 -36.99 -28.10 4.69
N SER A 54 -37.02 -28.91 3.67
CA SER A 54 -36.01 -29.92 3.40
C SER A 54 -34.67 -29.20 3.47
N PRO A 55 -33.64 -29.81 4.11
CA PRO A 55 -32.31 -29.19 4.11
C PRO A 55 -31.96 -28.89 2.67
N LYS A 56 -31.73 -27.60 2.33
CA LYS A 56 -31.14 -27.21 1.06
C LYS A 56 -29.90 -28.09 0.88
N ALA A 57 -29.83 -28.78 -0.23
CA ALA A 57 -28.68 -29.61 -0.60
C ALA A 57 -27.44 -28.79 -0.30
N SER A 58 -26.53 -29.34 0.50
CA SER A 58 -25.20 -28.78 0.68
C SER A 58 -24.66 -28.39 -0.69
N PRO A 59 -24.07 -27.20 -0.85
CA PRO A 59 -23.45 -26.85 -2.12
C PRO A 59 -22.57 -28.00 -2.56
N SER A 60 -22.72 -28.40 -3.81
CA SER A 60 -21.86 -29.39 -4.48
C SER A 60 -20.43 -29.27 -3.96
N ALA A 61 -19.76 -30.42 -3.77
CA ALA A 61 -18.34 -30.52 -3.36
C ALA A 61 -17.34 -29.79 -4.29
N ALA A 62 -17.78 -28.86 -5.10
CA ALA A 62 -17.06 -28.02 -6.02
C ALA A 62 -16.68 -26.73 -5.31
N ALA A 63 -15.46 -26.68 -4.87
CA ALA A 63 -14.66 -25.52 -4.49
C ALA A 63 -14.80 -25.04 -3.03
N ASP A 64 -14.20 -25.74 -2.10
CA ASP A 64 -13.68 -25.21 -0.83
C ASP A 64 -12.55 -24.19 -1.15
N LEU A 65 -12.90 -23.03 -1.72
CA LEU A 65 -11.94 -22.00 -2.14
C LEU A 65 -11.12 -21.52 -0.96
N THR A 66 -11.79 -21.25 0.16
CA THR A 66 -11.16 -20.82 1.40
C THR A 66 -10.14 -21.87 1.86
N GLY A 67 -10.48 -23.16 1.80
CA GLY A 67 -9.56 -24.21 2.19
C GLY A 67 -8.44 -24.46 1.19
N GLN A 68 -8.71 -24.35 -0.10
CA GLN A 68 -7.65 -24.46 -1.11
C GLN A 68 -6.60 -23.36 -0.91
N LEU A 69 -7.03 -22.09 -0.71
CA LEU A 69 -6.13 -21.00 -0.42
C LEU A 69 -5.42 -21.18 0.93
N ALA A 70 -6.11 -21.59 1.97
CA ALA A 70 -5.53 -21.81 3.30
C ALA A 70 -4.44 -22.91 3.28
N ARG A 71 -4.68 -24.03 2.59
CA ARG A 71 -3.65 -25.09 2.39
C ARG A 71 -2.44 -24.57 1.64
N TYR A 72 -2.68 -23.83 0.53
CA TYR A 72 -1.59 -23.18 -0.20
C TYR A 72 -0.75 -22.24 0.69
N MET A 73 -1.39 -21.40 1.53
CA MET A 73 -0.71 -20.50 2.46
C MET A 73 0.14 -21.28 3.49
N VAL A 74 -0.33 -22.44 3.94
CA VAL A 74 0.44 -23.31 4.84
C VAL A 74 1.64 -23.93 4.11
N GLU A 75 1.45 -24.46 2.92
CA GLU A 75 2.49 -25.11 2.11
C GLU A 75 3.59 -24.13 1.65
N ALA A 76 3.21 -22.88 1.35
CA ALA A 76 4.13 -21.85 0.85
C ALA A 76 5.32 -21.61 1.78
N ARG A 77 5.17 -21.83 3.08
CA ARG A 77 6.23 -21.67 4.09
C ARG A 77 7.43 -22.59 3.87
N GLY A 78 7.20 -23.81 3.39
CA GLY A 78 8.24 -24.81 3.14
C GLY A 78 8.64 -24.95 1.67
N ARG A 79 7.97 -24.22 0.78
CA ARG A 79 8.17 -24.38 -0.66
C ARG A 79 9.51 -23.79 -1.11
N THR A 80 10.22 -24.53 -1.95
CA THR A 80 11.35 -23.98 -2.70
C THR A 80 10.82 -23.04 -3.78
N LEU A 81 11.23 -21.78 -3.72
CA LEU A 81 10.88 -20.79 -4.74
C LEU A 81 11.69 -21.02 -6.01
N PRO A 82 11.08 -20.85 -7.21
CA PRO A 82 11.86 -20.76 -8.44
C PRO A 82 12.93 -19.67 -8.34
N PRO A 83 14.12 -19.86 -8.94
CA PRO A 83 15.24 -18.91 -8.79
C PRO A 83 14.89 -17.46 -9.19
N ASN A 84 14.14 -17.27 -10.28
CA ASN A 84 13.65 -15.97 -10.70
C ASN A 84 12.67 -15.32 -9.69
N VAL A 85 11.77 -16.12 -9.11
CA VAL A 85 10.81 -15.64 -8.10
C VAL A 85 11.55 -15.26 -6.81
N ALA A 86 12.58 -16.03 -6.42
CA ALA A 86 13.40 -15.71 -5.25
C ALA A 86 14.20 -14.41 -5.49
N LEU A 87 14.72 -14.19 -6.70
CA LEU A 87 15.42 -12.96 -7.06
C LEU A 87 14.47 -11.76 -7.02
N GLU A 88 13.32 -11.83 -7.71
CA GLU A 88 12.32 -10.76 -7.70
C GLU A 88 11.81 -10.48 -6.27
N GLY A 89 11.62 -11.53 -5.45
CA GLY A 89 11.25 -11.34 -4.06
C GLY A 89 12.27 -10.52 -3.27
N LYS A 90 13.57 -10.75 -3.47
CA LYS A 90 14.65 -9.95 -2.85
C LYS A 90 14.65 -8.52 -3.40
N HIS A 91 14.44 -8.34 -4.71
CA HIS A 91 14.35 -7.05 -5.35
C HIS A 91 13.18 -6.22 -4.78
N HIS A 92 11.98 -6.77 -4.69
CA HIS A 92 10.82 -6.09 -4.14
C HIS A 92 10.96 -5.77 -2.64
N ILE A 93 11.56 -6.67 -1.85
CA ILE A 93 11.88 -6.39 -0.45
C ILE A 93 12.85 -5.21 -0.34
N LEU A 94 13.91 -5.21 -1.15
CA LEU A 94 14.92 -4.15 -1.12
C LEU A 94 14.34 -2.80 -1.58
N ASP A 95 13.55 -2.81 -2.64
CA ASP A 95 12.83 -1.63 -3.14
C ASP A 95 11.92 -1.01 -2.09
N THR A 96 11.09 -1.85 -1.47
CA THR A 96 10.16 -1.41 -0.43
C THR A 96 10.88 -0.90 0.82
N LEU A 97 11.99 -1.55 1.23
CA LEU A 97 12.82 -1.03 2.33
C LEU A 97 13.41 0.34 1.99
N GLY A 98 13.79 0.56 0.72
CA GLY A 98 14.20 1.86 0.20
C GLY A 98 13.12 2.92 0.37
N ALA A 99 11.91 2.62 -0.10
CA ALA A 99 10.74 3.48 0.05
C ALA A 99 10.39 3.76 1.52
N MET A 100 10.46 2.76 2.40
CA MET A 100 10.21 2.94 3.84
C MET A 100 11.23 3.87 4.49
N VAL A 101 12.52 3.74 4.12
CA VAL A 101 13.59 4.58 4.69
C VAL A 101 13.43 6.03 4.23
N SER A 102 13.29 6.30 2.93
CA SER A 102 13.07 7.65 2.41
C SER A 102 11.75 8.23 2.92
N GLY A 103 10.68 7.46 2.85
CA GLY A 103 9.35 7.86 3.31
C GLY A 103 9.25 8.16 4.81
N SER A 104 10.17 7.64 5.63
CA SER A 104 10.27 8.00 7.05
C SER A 104 10.59 9.48 7.30
N ARG A 105 11.02 10.20 6.24
CA ARG A 105 11.34 11.64 6.24
C ARG A 105 10.31 12.47 5.47
N LEU A 106 9.29 11.84 4.92
CA LEU A 106 8.17 12.52 4.27
C LEU A 106 7.00 12.66 5.25
N LYS A 107 6.12 13.62 4.99
CA LYS A 107 5.01 13.98 5.88
C LYS A 107 4.16 12.79 6.33
N PRO A 108 3.72 11.86 5.43
CA PRO A 108 2.93 10.70 5.84
C PRO A 108 3.67 9.80 6.83
N GLY A 109 4.96 9.54 6.57
CA GLY A 109 5.80 8.72 7.44
C GLY A 109 6.06 9.39 8.79
N GLU A 110 6.40 10.69 8.81
CA GLU A 110 6.61 11.45 10.05
C GLU A 110 5.37 11.43 10.96
N MET A 111 4.17 11.62 10.37
CA MET A 111 2.91 11.56 11.10
C MET A 111 2.62 10.16 11.65
N ALA A 112 2.86 9.12 10.86
CA ALA A 112 2.68 7.73 11.30
C ALA A 112 3.65 7.36 12.43
N ILE A 113 4.93 7.75 12.32
CA ILE A 113 5.96 7.57 13.34
C ILE A 113 5.57 8.28 14.64
N ALA A 114 5.13 9.53 14.55
CA ALA A 114 4.68 10.29 15.72
C ALA A 114 3.47 9.63 16.40
N TYR A 115 2.51 9.16 15.60
CA TYR A 115 1.32 8.47 16.08
C TYR A 115 1.69 7.18 16.84
N VAL A 116 2.48 6.27 16.25
CA VAL A 116 2.80 4.98 16.89
C VAL A 116 3.73 5.16 18.10
N ARG A 117 4.58 6.19 18.11
CA ARG A 117 5.36 6.58 19.29
C ARG A 117 4.46 6.93 20.47
N ALA A 118 3.39 7.69 20.22
CA ALA A 118 2.42 8.07 21.25
C ALA A 118 1.56 6.88 21.72
N GLN A 119 1.25 5.92 20.83
CA GLN A 119 0.51 4.70 21.17
C GLN A 119 1.33 3.72 22.04
N GLY A 120 2.65 3.70 21.88
CA GLY A 120 3.52 2.75 22.58
C GLY A 120 3.28 1.30 22.12
N GLY A 121 3.46 0.36 23.03
CA GLY A 121 3.26 -1.07 22.81
C GLY A 121 4.44 -1.93 23.23
N VAL A 122 4.30 -3.26 23.16
CA VAL A 122 5.39 -4.20 23.43
C VAL A 122 6.53 -3.98 22.43
N PRO A 123 7.81 -3.82 22.85
CA PRO A 123 8.91 -3.45 21.96
C PRO A 123 9.44 -4.63 21.14
N GLU A 124 8.61 -5.24 20.33
CA GLU A 124 8.90 -6.45 19.57
C GLU A 124 9.33 -6.20 18.11
N SER A 125 8.86 -5.12 17.50
CA SER A 125 9.11 -4.80 16.10
C SER A 125 9.58 -3.36 15.90
N SER A 126 10.48 -3.15 14.93
CA SER A 126 11.13 -1.86 14.65
C SER A 126 10.31 -0.99 13.73
N VAL A 127 10.35 0.32 13.96
CA VAL A 127 9.92 1.34 12.99
C VAL A 127 11.14 1.83 12.24
N ILE A 128 11.16 1.61 10.93
CA ILE A 128 12.30 1.90 10.03
C ILE A 128 12.65 3.39 10.06
N GLY A 129 13.94 3.71 9.94
CA GLY A 129 14.46 5.08 9.98
C GLY A 129 14.37 5.73 11.36
N THR A 130 14.10 4.96 12.42
CA THR A 130 13.99 5.45 13.80
C THR A 130 14.63 4.47 14.79
N ASN A 131 14.72 4.87 16.07
CA ASN A 131 15.10 3.97 17.17
C ASN A 131 13.88 3.36 17.90
N ILE A 132 12.66 3.53 17.36
CA ILE A 132 11.43 3.08 18.00
C ILE A 132 11.27 1.57 17.81
N LYS A 133 10.93 0.88 18.90
CA LYS A 133 10.36 -0.46 18.90
C LYS A 133 8.97 -0.41 19.51
N THR A 134 8.02 -1.08 18.89
CA THR A 134 6.61 -1.09 19.32
C THR A 134 5.98 -2.45 19.02
N SER A 135 4.66 -2.60 19.19
CA SER A 135 3.96 -3.81 18.80
C SER A 135 4.04 -4.04 17.29
N ALA A 136 4.00 -5.29 16.86
CA ALA A 136 4.02 -5.63 15.43
C ALA A 136 2.90 -4.92 14.65
N VAL A 137 1.72 -4.76 15.25
CA VAL A 137 0.58 -4.04 14.65
C VAL A 137 0.92 -2.56 14.38
N ASN A 138 1.50 -1.88 15.37
CA ASN A 138 1.89 -0.47 15.23
C ASN A 138 3.09 -0.30 14.30
N ALA A 139 4.09 -1.19 14.38
CA ALA A 139 5.24 -1.16 13.47
C ALA A 139 4.79 -1.36 12.01
N ALA A 140 3.88 -2.30 11.75
CA ALA A 140 3.32 -2.53 10.43
C ALA A 140 2.58 -1.31 9.89
N LEU A 141 1.76 -0.64 10.71
CA LEU A 141 1.09 0.61 10.34
C LEU A 141 2.10 1.69 9.91
N ALA A 142 3.10 1.97 10.76
CA ALA A 142 4.05 3.05 10.49
C ALA A 142 4.94 2.73 9.30
N ASN A 143 5.50 1.51 9.23
CA ASN A 143 6.34 1.09 8.11
C ASN A 143 5.55 1.03 6.79
N GLY A 144 4.28 0.61 6.83
CA GLY A 144 3.40 0.65 5.67
C GLY A 144 3.19 2.08 5.15
N MET A 145 2.83 3.01 6.02
CA MET A 145 2.69 4.42 5.63
C MET A 145 4.00 5.03 5.13
N CYS A 146 5.15 4.67 5.72
CA CYS A 146 6.44 5.08 5.19
C CYS A 146 6.69 4.48 3.79
N GLY A 147 6.29 3.21 3.56
CA GLY A 147 6.49 2.52 2.28
C GLY A 147 5.68 3.10 1.12
N HIS A 148 4.59 3.80 1.39
CA HIS A 148 3.78 4.52 0.40
C HIS A 148 3.64 6.00 0.77
N ALA A 149 4.69 6.61 1.30
CA ALA A 149 4.67 8.03 1.64
C ALA A 149 4.75 8.95 0.41
N ASP A 150 5.09 8.37 -0.74
CA ASP A 150 5.21 8.98 -2.06
C ASP A 150 4.93 7.95 -3.17
N GLU A 151 5.36 8.24 -4.40
CA GLU A 151 5.21 7.39 -5.58
C GLU A 151 6.45 6.51 -5.87
N THR A 152 7.21 6.10 -4.84
CA THR A 152 8.48 5.37 -5.02
C THR A 152 8.31 3.85 -5.13
N ASP A 153 7.31 3.27 -4.43
CA ASP A 153 7.08 1.85 -4.27
C ASP A 153 6.57 1.14 -5.54
N ASP A 154 6.59 -0.19 -5.53
CA ASP A 154 6.19 -1.04 -6.64
C ASP A 154 4.69 -0.93 -7.01
N VAL A 155 4.31 -1.49 -8.15
CA VAL A 155 2.91 -1.52 -8.60
C VAL A 155 2.61 -2.76 -9.43
N GLU A 156 1.48 -3.42 -9.15
CA GLU A 156 0.92 -4.45 -10.01
C GLU A 156 -0.17 -3.83 -10.89
N LEU A 157 0.04 -3.88 -12.21
CA LEU A 157 -0.72 -3.06 -13.15
C LEU A 157 -2.14 -3.57 -13.46
N VAL A 158 -2.37 -4.88 -13.35
CA VAL A 158 -3.68 -5.48 -13.64
C VAL A 158 -4.63 -5.25 -12.47
N THR A 159 -4.18 -5.54 -11.27
CA THR A 159 -4.95 -5.31 -10.04
C THR A 159 -4.91 -3.86 -9.58
N LYS A 160 -3.98 -3.08 -10.12
CA LYS A 160 -3.77 -1.65 -9.82
C LYS A 160 -3.46 -1.41 -8.33
N THR A 161 -2.71 -2.33 -7.73
CA THR A 161 -2.36 -2.30 -6.31
C THR A 161 -0.86 -2.18 -6.12
N HIS A 162 -0.45 -1.84 -4.90
CA HIS A 162 0.93 -1.69 -4.46
C HIS A 162 1.23 -2.75 -3.38
N PRO A 163 1.48 -4.03 -3.75
CA PRO A 163 1.53 -5.10 -2.77
C PRO A 163 2.72 -5.00 -1.81
N GLY A 164 3.84 -4.45 -2.28
CA GLY A 164 5.10 -4.39 -1.53
C GLY A 164 4.97 -3.63 -0.22
N CYS A 165 4.44 -2.42 -0.25
CA CYS A 165 4.39 -1.54 0.91
C CYS A 165 3.64 -2.15 2.10
N SER A 166 2.57 -2.91 1.88
CA SER A 166 1.82 -3.58 2.96
C SER A 166 2.40 -4.96 3.30
N SER A 167 2.80 -5.76 2.28
CA SER A 167 3.36 -7.10 2.48
C SER A 167 4.68 -7.06 3.25
N VAL A 168 5.63 -6.21 2.81
CA VAL A 168 6.96 -6.12 3.45
C VAL A 168 6.86 -5.51 4.84
N ALA A 169 6.00 -4.50 5.05
CA ALA A 169 5.78 -3.91 6.36
C ALA A 169 5.26 -4.95 7.36
N ALA A 170 4.24 -5.72 6.98
CA ALA A 170 3.68 -6.78 7.80
C ALA A 170 4.66 -7.93 8.02
N ALA A 171 5.37 -8.34 6.94
CA ALA A 171 6.35 -9.41 7.00
C ALA A 171 7.52 -9.05 7.93
N LEU A 172 8.09 -7.86 7.79
CA LEU A 172 9.19 -7.41 8.65
C LEU A 172 8.75 -7.38 10.12
N ALA A 173 7.60 -6.76 10.41
CA ALA A 173 7.09 -6.66 11.77
C ALA A 173 6.86 -8.03 12.41
N MET A 174 6.26 -8.97 11.69
CA MET A 174 6.01 -10.32 12.19
C MET A 174 7.27 -11.18 12.22
N ALA A 175 8.19 -11.05 11.27
CA ALA A 175 9.44 -11.77 11.27
C ALA A 175 10.33 -11.38 12.47
N GLU A 176 10.37 -10.09 12.80
CA GLU A 176 11.06 -9.60 14.01
C GLU A 176 10.42 -10.11 15.30
N ARG A 177 9.07 -10.03 15.39
CA ARG A 177 8.31 -10.53 16.54
C ARG A 177 8.57 -12.00 16.79
N GLU A 178 8.51 -12.81 15.74
CA GLU A 178 8.58 -14.27 15.80
C GLU A 178 10.03 -14.83 15.70
N GLY A 179 11.05 -13.99 15.49
CA GLY A 179 12.45 -14.42 15.31
C GLY A 179 12.62 -15.32 14.08
N ARG A 180 12.10 -14.90 12.93
CA ARG A 180 12.12 -15.69 11.70
C ARG A 180 13.38 -15.43 10.88
N SER A 181 13.72 -16.41 10.02
CA SER A 181 14.84 -16.30 9.09
C SER A 181 14.52 -15.39 7.91
N GLY A 182 15.55 -14.96 7.16
CA GLY A 182 15.38 -14.24 5.92
C GLY A 182 14.64 -15.03 4.86
N MET A 183 14.80 -16.36 4.82
CA MET A 183 14.02 -17.21 3.92
C MET A 183 12.54 -17.30 4.30
N ASP A 184 12.22 -17.28 5.60
CA ASP A 184 10.82 -17.20 6.04
C ASP A 184 10.23 -15.84 5.63
N LEU A 185 10.97 -14.73 5.79
CA LEU A 185 10.60 -13.40 5.34
C LEU A 185 10.33 -13.38 3.82
N LEU A 186 11.26 -13.90 3.02
CA LEU A 186 11.15 -13.93 1.55
C LEU A 186 9.91 -14.69 1.10
N ARG A 187 9.69 -15.90 1.61
CA ARG A 187 8.51 -16.72 1.28
C ARG A 187 7.20 -16.04 1.70
N ALA A 188 7.21 -15.39 2.85
CA ALA A 188 6.04 -14.66 3.37
C ALA A 188 5.68 -13.46 2.49
N VAL A 189 6.66 -12.70 2.01
CA VAL A 189 6.43 -11.58 1.10
C VAL A 189 5.89 -12.09 -0.24
N VAL A 190 6.50 -13.11 -0.85
CA VAL A 190 5.99 -13.72 -2.09
C VAL A 190 4.53 -14.16 -1.94
N LEU A 191 4.19 -14.80 -0.82
CA LEU A 191 2.81 -15.20 -0.52
C LEU A 191 1.88 -13.99 -0.36
N GLY A 192 2.33 -12.91 0.25
CA GLY A 192 1.55 -11.68 0.41
C GLY A 192 1.11 -11.10 -0.93
N TYR A 193 2.01 -11.03 -1.91
CA TYR A 193 1.68 -10.62 -3.27
C TYR A 193 0.64 -11.52 -3.92
N ASP A 194 0.82 -12.84 -3.78
CA ASP A 194 -0.12 -13.81 -4.35
C ASP A 194 -1.52 -13.66 -3.77
N VAL A 195 -1.65 -13.59 -2.45
CA VAL A 195 -2.96 -13.48 -1.77
C VAL A 195 -3.66 -12.16 -2.12
N CYS A 196 -2.91 -11.05 -2.18
CA CYS A 196 -3.40 -9.74 -2.59
C CYS A 196 -4.01 -9.77 -4.00
N CYS A 197 -3.19 -10.13 -4.98
CA CYS A 197 -3.59 -10.02 -6.37
C CYS A 197 -4.68 -11.02 -6.74
N ARG A 198 -4.67 -12.24 -6.20
CA ARG A 198 -5.73 -13.24 -6.38
C ARG A 198 -7.08 -12.74 -5.85
N PHE A 199 -7.09 -12.14 -4.66
CA PHE A 199 -8.32 -11.58 -4.08
C PHE A 199 -8.87 -10.46 -4.97
N LEU A 200 -8.04 -9.54 -5.42
CA LEU A 200 -8.47 -8.46 -6.31
C LEU A 200 -8.91 -8.96 -7.68
N MET A 201 -8.24 -9.95 -8.26
CA MET A 201 -8.69 -10.59 -9.51
C MET A 201 -10.07 -11.25 -9.34
N ALA A 202 -10.29 -11.92 -8.20
CA ALA A 202 -11.59 -12.52 -7.89
C ALA A 202 -12.71 -11.49 -7.71
N LEU A 203 -12.41 -10.29 -7.21
CA LEU A 203 -13.36 -9.19 -7.11
C LEU A 203 -13.57 -8.46 -8.44
N GLY A 204 -12.57 -8.42 -9.31
CA GLY A 204 -12.49 -7.56 -10.49
C GLY A 204 -12.10 -6.11 -10.12
N PRO A 205 -10.83 -5.72 -10.28
CA PRO A 205 -10.31 -4.43 -9.77
C PRO A 205 -11.04 -3.22 -10.34
N ASP A 206 -11.45 -3.27 -11.60
CA ASP A 206 -12.22 -2.19 -12.22
C ASP A 206 -13.65 -2.09 -11.64
N LEU A 207 -14.25 -3.22 -11.24
CA LEU A 207 -15.56 -3.24 -10.56
C LEU A 207 -15.43 -2.63 -9.15
N VAL A 208 -14.37 -2.94 -8.43
CA VAL A 208 -14.08 -2.33 -7.11
C VAL A 208 -14.01 -0.82 -7.24
N ARG A 209 -13.19 -0.32 -8.17
CA ARG A 209 -13.06 1.13 -8.43
C ARG A 209 -14.37 1.76 -8.92
N GLY A 210 -15.14 1.07 -9.75
CA GLY A 210 -16.44 1.52 -10.24
C GLY A 210 -17.48 1.71 -9.12
N THR A 211 -17.25 1.17 -7.94
CA THR A 211 -18.09 1.38 -6.74
C THR A 211 -17.52 2.41 -5.77
N HIS A 212 -16.58 3.26 -6.23
CA HIS A 212 -15.89 4.29 -5.44
C HIS A 212 -15.01 3.72 -4.31
N ARG A 213 -14.63 2.44 -4.38
CA ARG A 213 -13.69 1.80 -3.45
C ARG A 213 -12.28 1.87 -4.02
N SER A 214 -11.30 1.87 -3.13
CA SER A 214 -9.89 1.75 -3.46
C SER A 214 -9.52 0.27 -3.61
N ALA A 215 -9.11 -0.16 -4.80
CA ALA A 215 -8.58 -1.51 -4.99
C ALA A 215 -7.28 -1.68 -4.18
N GLU A 216 -6.52 -0.62 -4.06
CA GLU A 216 -5.29 -0.53 -3.29
C GLU A 216 -5.55 -0.85 -1.81
N GLY A 217 -6.49 -0.13 -1.16
CA GLY A 217 -6.85 -0.34 0.23
C GLY A 217 -7.47 -1.72 0.49
N VAL A 218 -8.32 -2.18 -0.42
CA VAL A 218 -8.93 -3.51 -0.36
C VAL A 218 -7.87 -4.62 -0.46
N GLY A 219 -6.92 -4.50 -1.40
CA GLY A 219 -5.86 -5.48 -1.62
C GLY A 219 -4.83 -5.52 -0.50
N SER A 220 -4.45 -4.37 0.04
CA SER A 220 -3.37 -4.23 1.03
C SER A 220 -3.59 -5.06 2.30
N THR A 221 -4.85 -5.19 2.76
CA THR A 221 -5.20 -6.02 3.92
C THR A 221 -4.90 -7.50 3.68
N PHE A 222 -5.22 -8.02 2.50
CA PHE A 222 -4.94 -9.40 2.13
C PHE A 222 -3.46 -9.64 1.82
N SER A 223 -2.76 -8.66 1.27
CA SER A 223 -1.31 -8.67 1.10
C SER A 223 -0.60 -8.87 2.45
N ALA A 224 -0.89 -8.01 3.39
CA ALA A 224 -0.33 -8.05 4.73
C ALA A 224 -0.71 -9.33 5.49
N LEU A 225 -1.97 -9.80 5.33
CA LEU A 225 -2.42 -11.05 5.95
C LEU A 225 -1.61 -12.24 5.45
N GLY A 226 -1.43 -12.39 4.13
CA GLY A 226 -0.68 -13.50 3.54
C GLY A 226 0.70 -13.63 4.17
N ALA A 227 1.39 -12.50 4.29
CA ALA A 227 2.71 -12.43 4.91
C ALA A 227 2.67 -12.70 6.42
N ALA A 228 1.80 -12.02 7.17
CA ALA A 228 1.73 -12.10 8.61
C ALA A 228 1.32 -13.49 9.11
N ALA A 229 0.28 -14.09 8.51
CA ALA A 229 -0.22 -15.42 8.89
C ALA A 229 0.80 -16.53 8.61
N SER A 230 1.57 -16.39 7.53
CA SER A 230 2.68 -17.29 7.22
C SER A 230 3.74 -17.29 8.34
N LEU A 231 4.17 -16.11 8.77
CA LEU A 231 5.19 -15.92 9.81
C LEU A 231 4.68 -16.28 11.22
N ALA A 232 3.39 -16.08 11.49
CA ALA A 232 2.72 -16.56 12.69
C ALA A 232 2.62 -18.11 12.74
N ARG A 233 2.92 -18.79 11.63
CA ARG A 233 2.84 -20.25 11.46
C ARG A 233 1.47 -20.84 11.79
N LEU A 234 0.41 -20.16 11.38
CA LEU A 234 -0.95 -20.66 11.55
C LEU A 234 -1.15 -21.96 10.75
N ASP A 235 -1.87 -22.91 11.31
CA ASP A 235 -2.29 -24.14 10.60
C ASP A 235 -3.43 -23.82 9.59
N GLU A 236 -3.94 -24.82 8.85
CA GLU A 236 -5.00 -24.63 7.88
C GLU A 236 -6.26 -23.99 8.51
N THR A 237 -6.64 -24.43 9.70
CA THR A 237 -7.80 -23.87 10.41
C THR A 237 -7.56 -22.42 10.81
N GLY A 238 -6.38 -22.13 11.33
CA GLY A 238 -5.97 -20.77 11.66
C GLY A 238 -5.91 -19.86 10.43
N MET A 239 -5.42 -20.37 9.28
CA MET A 239 -5.43 -19.60 8.02
C MET A 239 -6.86 -19.24 7.58
N ARG A 240 -7.82 -20.19 7.67
CA ARG A 240 -9.24 -19.91 7.38
C ARG A 240 -9.80 -18.81 8.27
N TYR A 241 -9.52 -18.85 9.57
CA TYR A 241 -9.96 -17.82 10.50
C TYR A 241 -9.32 -16.46 10.22
N ALA A 242 -8.02 -16.46 9.90
CA ALA A 242 -7.29 -15.24 9.59
C ALA A 242 -7.81 -14.58 8.29
N LEU A 243 -8.14 -15.37 7.25
CA LEU A 243 -8.81 -14.90 6.04
C LEU A 243 -10.18 -14.26 6.37
N SER A 244 -10.95 -14.86 7.29
CA SER A 244 -12.22 -14.30 7.74
C SER A 244 -12.04 -12.96 8.46
N TYR A 245 -11.07 -12.86 9.38
CA TYR A 245 -10.80 -11.57 10.07
C TYR A 245 -10.24 -10.51 9.15
N ALA A 246 -9.47 -10.87 8.13
CA ALA A 246 -9.04 -9.92 7.11
C ALA A 246 -10.25 -9.39 6.32
N ALA A 247 -11.15 -10.29 5.90
CA ALA A 247 -12.37 -9.92 5.18
C ALA A 247 -13.26 -8.93 5.96
N GLN A 248 -13.35 -9.08 7.29
CA GLN A 248 -14.09 -8.15 8.15
C GLN A 248 -13.43 -6.76 8.28
N GLN A 249 -12.16 -6.64 7.95
CA GLN A 249 -11.38 -5.41 8.08
C GLN A 249 -11.09 -4.74 6.73
N VAL A 250 -11.55 -5.33 5.63
CA VAL A 250 -11.34 -4.77 4.29
C VAL A 250 -12.06 -3.45 4.17
N SER A 251 -11.31 -2.41 3.81
CA SER A 251 -11.81 -1.07 3.54
C SER A 251 -10.93 -0.41 2.48
N GLY A 252 -11.28 0.79 2.12
CA GLY A 252 -10.59 1.63 1.16
C GLY A 252 -11.60 2.41 0.32
N LEU A 253 -11.44 3.73 0.28
CA LEU A 253 -12.32 4.64 -0.45
C LEU A 253 -11.52 5.44 -1.47
N TRP A 254 -12.10 5.65 -2.64
CA TRP A 254 -11.50 6.47 -3.71
C TRP A 254 -11.39 7.96 -3.33
N SER A 255 -11.89 8.38 -2.16
CA SER A 255 -11.78 9.75 -1.64
C SER A 255 -10.34 10.23 -1.47
N TRP A 256 -9.37 9.31 -1.35
CA TRP A 256 -7.95 9.65 -1.28
C TRP A 256 -7.44 10.47 -2.48
N THR A 257 -8.15 10.42 -3.62
CA THR A 257 -7.81 11.26 -4.78
C THR A 257 -7.91 12.76 -4.49
N SER A 258 -8.59 13.14 -3.41
CA SER A 258 -8.69 14.53 -2.92
C SER A 258 -7.60 14.87 -1.88
N ASP A 259 -6.74 13.92 -1.54
CA ASP A 259 -5.62 14.13 -0.60
C ASP A 259 -4.44 14.81 -1.30
N ASN A 260 -4.22 16.08 -1.01
CA ASN A 260 -3.11 16.85 -1.57
C ASN A 260 -1.79 16.70 -0.79
N GLU A 261 -1.80 15.96 0.31
CA GLU A 261 -0.65 15.80 1.21
C GLU A 261 -0.11 14.37 1.27
N HIS A 262 -0.71 13.46 0.50
CA HIS A 262 -0.38 12.04 0.41
C HIS A 262 -0.53 11.25 1.74
N VAL A 263 -1.15 11.84 2.77
CA VAL A 263 -1.26 11.25 4.12
C VAL A 263 -2.36 10.19 4.17
N GLU A 264 -3.59 10.55 3.74
CA GLU A 264 -4.72 9.61 3.68
C GLU A 264 -4.46 8.54 2.63
N LYS A 265 -3.84 8.90 1.50
CA LYS A 265 -3.44 7.95 0.46
C LYS A 265 -2.45 6.91 0.99
N ALA A 266 -1.40 7.31 1.71
CA ALA A 266 -0.45 6.39 2.33
C ALA A 266 -1.11 5.45 3.36
N PHE A 267 -2.09 5.94 4.09
CA PHE A 267 -2.89 5.13 4.99
C PHE A 267 -3.76 4.12 4.24
N ASP A 268 -4.49 4.54 3.20
CA ASP A 268 -5.37 3.69 2.39
C ASP A 268 -4.56 2.59 1.66
N PHE A 269 -3.51 2.97 0.94
CA PHE A 269 -2.72 2.06 0.10
C PHE A 269 -1.95 1.02 0.90
N SER A 270 -1.49 1.38 2.11
CA SER A 270 -0.59 0.50 2.85
C SER A 270 -0.83 0.45 4.36
N GLY A 271 -0.76 1.57 5.06
CA GLY A 271 -0.72 1.58 6.52
C GLY A 271 -1.90 0.87 7.17
N MET A 272 -3.11 1.11 6.67
CA MET A 272 -4.34 0.47 7.12
C MET A 272 -4.27 -1.05 6.89
N GLY A 273 -3.92 -1.46 5.67
CA GLY A 273 -3.86 -2.87 5.31
C GLY A 273 -2.78 -3.62 6.08
N ALA A 274 -1.59 -3.04 6.21
CA ALA A 274 -0.49 -3.63 6.99
C ALA A 274 -0.89 -3.88 8.45
N ARG A 275 -1.51 -2.88 9.10
CA ARG A 275 -2.08 -3.03 10.45
C ARG A 275 -3.14 -4.11 10.51
N ASN A 276 -4.09 -4.11 9.58
CA ASN A 276 -5.25 -5.02 9.58
C ASN A 276 -4.82 -6.48 9.37
N GLY A 277 -3.89 -6.74 8.43
CA GLY A 277 -3.36 -8.09 8.19
C GLY A 277 -2.60 -8.66 9.38
N VAL A 278 -1.75 -7.85 10.02
CA VAL A 278 -1.04 -8.25 11.25
C VAL A 278 -2.03 -8.46 12.40
N THR A 279 -3.05 -7.59 12.52
CA THR A 279 -4.11 -7.76 13.54
C THR A 279 -4.84 -9.08 13.34
N ALA A 280 -5.29 -9.41 12.13
CA ALA A 280 -5.98 -10.66 11.84
C ALA A 280 -5.12 -11.89 12.22
N ALA A 281 -3.85 -11.91 11.82
CA ALA A 281 -2.94 -13.01 12.13
C ALA A 281 -2.69 -13.17 13.63
N THR A 282 -2.44 -12.08 14.35
CA THR A 282 -2.13 -12.10 15.79
C THR A 282 -3.35 -12.40 16.65
N MET A 283 -4.55 -11.98 16.26
CA MET A 283 -5.81 -12.37 16.93
C MET A 283 -6.00 -13.89 16.89
N VAL A 284 -5.83 -14.50 15.71
CA VAL A 284 -5.95 -15.96 15.57
C VAL A 284 -4.84 -16.68 16.34
N GLN A 285 -3.63 -16.19 16.30
CA GLN A 285 -2.52 -16.74 17.10
C GLN A 285 -2.80 -16.67 18.62
N ALA A 286 -3.57 -15.68 19.06
CA ALA A 286 -4.03 -15.53 20.43
C ALA A 286 -5.26 -16.40 20.77
N GLY A 287 -5.74 -17.26 19.85
CA GLY A 287 -6.82 -18.19 20.07
C GLY A 287 -8.20 -17.73 19.60
N PHE A 288 -8.31 -16.62 18.86
CA PHE A 288 -9.57 -16.21 18.25
C PHE A 288 -10.01 -17.21 17.18
N THR A 289 -11.28 -17.63 17.23
CA THR A 289 -11.92 -18.46 16.20
C THR A 289 -12.75 -17.58 15.27
N GLY A 290 -13.02 -18.04 14.04
CA GLY A 290 -13.74 -17.29 13.03
C GLY A 290 -14.53 -18.17 12.08
N VAL A 291 -15.05 -17.57 11.02
CA VAL A 291 -15.74 -18.30 9.94
C VAL A 291 -14.71 -19.09 9.12
N ARG A 292 -15.04 -20.34 8.77
CA ARG A 292 -14.11 -21.26 8.08
C ARG A 292 -14.10 -21.14 6.57
N ASP A 293 -15.13 -20.54 6.00
CA ASP A 293 -15.46 -20.60 4.57
C ASP A 293 -15.88 -19.21 4.03
N VAL A 294 -15.11 -18.18 4.40
CA VAL A 294 -15.41 -16.77 4.09
C VAL A 294 -15.55 -16.45 2.59
N PHE A 295 -15.00 -17.30 1.71
CA PHE A 295 -15.16 -17.19 0.25
C PHE A 295 -16.25 -18.10 -0.33
N ASP A 296 -16.80 -19.00 0.48
CA ASP A 296 -17.70 -20.08 0.03
C ASP A 296 -19.08 -20.07 0.72
N CYS A 297 -19.23 -19.34 1.85
CA CYS A 297 -20.48 -19.28 2.59
C CYS A 297 -21.54 -18.44 1.86
N GLU A 298 -22.82 -18.54 2.30
CA GLU A 298 -23.94 -17.79 1.72
C GLU A 298 -23.72 -16.26 1.71
N HIS A 299 -23.06 -15.74 2.75
CA HIS A 299 -22.75 -14.30 2.89
C HIS A 299 -21.24 -14.07 2.73
N ASN A 300 -20.67 -14.53 1.62
CA ASN A 300 -19.25 -14.48 1.39
C ASN A 300 -18.76 -13.08 0.98
N VAL A 301 -17.49 -12.84 1.22
CA VAL A 301 -16.87 -11.53 0.98
C VAL A 301 -16.79 -11.16 -0.51
N LEU A 302 -16.72 -12.15 -1.42
CA LEU A 302 -16.62 -11.87 -2.86
C LEU A 302 -17.92 -11.24 -3.39
N GLU A 303 -19.07 -11.79 -2.99
CA GLU A 303 -20.39 -11.25 -3.36
C GLU A 303 -20.70 -9.95 -2.62
N ALA A 304 -20.18 -9.78 -1.38
CA ALA A 304 -20.36 -8.54 -0.64
C ALA A 304 -19.61 -7.35 -1.27
N LEU A 305 -18.45 -7.60 -1.91
CA LEU A 305 -17.58 -6.55 -2.42
C LEU A 305 -17.61 -6.40 -3.94
N SER A 306 -18.15 -7.37 -4.67
CA SER A 306 -18.22 -7.32 -6.15
C SER A 306 -19.60 -7.66 -6.67
N THR A 307 -20.03 -6.92 -7.70
CA THR A 307 -21.27 -7.20 -8.43
C THR A 307 -21.13 -8.34 -9.44
N LYS A 308 -19.90 -8.74 -9.77
CA LYS A 308 -19.58 -9.80 -10.73
C LYS A 308 -18.29 -10.51 -10.31
N PRO A 309 -18.28 -11.23 -9.18
CA PRO A 309 -17.08 -11.90 -8.71
C PRO A 309 -16.64 -13.03 -9.65
N GLN A 310 -15.34 -13.32 -9.64
CA GLN A 310 -14.69 -14.41 -10.37
C GLN A 310 -13.97 -15.33 -9.38
N PRO A 311 -14.69 -16.16 -8.62
CA PRO A 311 -14.11 -16.94 -7.51
C PRO A 311 -12.96 -17.85 -7.91
N ALA A 312 -12.95 -18.36 -9.16
CA ALA A 312 -11.88 -19.22 -9.67
C ALA A 312 -10.50 -18.56 -9.65
N GLU A 313 -10.43 -17.23 -9.76
CA GLU A 313 -9.16 -16.48 -9.70
C GLU A 313 -8.44 -16.61 -8.35
N MET A 314 -9.18 -16.85 -7.27
CA MET A 314 -8.60 -17.10 -5.95
C MET A 314 -7.60 -18.25 -5.93
N VAL A 315 -7.82 -19.27 -6.76
CA VAL A 315 -7.07 -20.53 -6.74
C VAL A 315 -6.39 -20.87 -8.07
N ALA A 316 -6.53 -20.03 -9.09
CA ALA A 316 -5.95 -20.27 -10.41
C ALA A 316 -4.42 -20.30 -10.36
N GLY A 317 -3.78 -21.41 -10.74
CA GLY A 317 -2.32 -21.54 -10.81
C GLY A 317 -1.60 -21.40 -9.47
N LEU A 318 -2.22 -21.84 -8.33
CA LEU A 318 -1.56 -21.85 -7.03
C LEU A 318 -0.22 -22.59 -7.07
N GLY A 319 0.85 -21.93 -6.65
CA GLY A 319 2.20 -22.48 -6.62
C GLY A 319 2.90 -22.64 -7.96
N SER A 320 2.30 -22.18 -9.06
CA SER A 320 2.92 -22.13 -10.39
C SER A 320 2.95 -20.71 -11.00
N ARG A 321 1.99 -19.85 -10.64
CA ARG A 321 1.99 -18.42 -10.97
C ARG A 321 2.30 -17.63 -9.71
N PHE A 322 3.27 -16.73 -9.79
CA PHE A 322 3.72 -15.87 -8.70
C PHE A 322 3.56 -14.41 -9.10
N TRP A 323 2.65 -13.70 -8.45
CA TRP A 323 2.31 -12.33 -8.80
C TRP A 323 3.46 -11.34 -8.56
N ILE A 324 4.39 -11.65 -7.65
CA ILE A 324 5.57 -10.82 -7.45
C ILE A 324 6.43 -10.71 -8.71
N ALA A 325 6.51 -11.76 -9.53
CA ALA A 325 7.24 -11.73 -10.79
C ALA A 325 6.49 -11.00 -11.92
N GLU A 326 5.24 -10.59 -11.67
CA GLU A 326 4.42 -9.80 -12.61
C GLU A 326 4.29 -8.34 -12.18
N THR A 327 4.75 -8.02 -10.96
CA THR A 327 4.71 -6.68 -10.38
C THR A 327 5.90 -5.84 -10.86
N SER A 328 5.69 -4.56 -11.10
CA SER A 328 6.70 -3.64 -11.61
C SER A 328 7.35 -2.84 -10.50
N ILE A 329 8.68 -2.75 -10.50
CA ILE A 329 9.44 -1.82 -9.68
C ILE A 329 9.54 -0.49 -10.41
N LYS A 330 9.13 0.62 -9.81
CA LYS A 330 9.32 1.95 -10.41
C LYS A 330 10.81 2.30 -10.42
N THR A 331 11.36 2.59 -11.59
CA THR A 331 12.78 2.98 -11.73
C THR A 331 13.02 4.39 -11.18
N TYR A 332 12.06 5.26 -11.38
CA TYR A 332 12.09 6.64 -10.93
C TYR A 332 11.08 6.86 -9.81
N SER A 333 11.42 7.69 -8.83
CA SER A 333 10.51 8.06 -7.71
C SER A 333 9.49 9.09 -8.17
N VAL A 334 8.62 8.69 -9.10
CA VAL A 334 7.56 9.50 -9.70
C VAL A 334 6.33 8.66 -10.00
N GLY A 335 5.18 9.31 -10.15
CA GLY A 335 3.92 8.65 -10.51
C GLY A 335 4.05 7.71 -11.70
N TYR A 336 3.41 6.54 -11.64
CA TYR A 336 3.63 5.49 -12.63
C TYR A 336 3.40 5.93 -14.09
N PRO A 337 2.41 6.80 -14.42
CA PRO A 337 2.25 7.30 -15.79
C PRO A 337 3.45 8.08 -16.33
N ILE A 338 4.36 8.55 -15.46
CA ILE A 338 5.56 9.32 -15.85
C ILE A 338 6.75 8.39 -16.20
N GLN A 339 6.76 7.13 -15.79
CA GLN A 339 7.88 6.21 -15.98
C GLN A 339 8.30 6.09 -17.45
N SER A 340 7.38 5.74 -18.34
CA SER A 340 7.66 5.56 -19.77
C SER A 340 8.07 6.86 -20.49
N PRO A 341 7.37 7.99 -20.33
CA PRO A 341 7.80 9.22 -21.01
C PRO A 341 9.11 9.78 -20.44
N LEU A 342 9.41 9.58 -19.16
CA LEU A 342 10.70 9.99 -18.61
C LEU A 342 11.85 9.15 -19.21
N ASP A 343 11.69 7.85 -19.30
CA ASP A 343 12.64 6.96 -19.94
C ASP A 343 12.85 7.30 -21.42
N ALA A 344 11.74 7.53 -22.16
CA ALA A 344 11.78 7.97 -23.55
C ALA A 344 12.54 9.30 -23.70
N PHE A 345 12.27 10.27 -22.84
CA PHE A 345 12.93 11.57 -22.87
C PHE A 345 14.44 11.46 -22.54
N LEU A 346 14.82 10.72 -21.51
CA LEU A 346 16.22 10.51 -21.14
C LEU A 346 17.00 9.77 -22.24
N THR A 347 16.34 8.84 -22.94
CA THR A 347 16.91 8.19 -24.12
C THR A 347 17.16 9.19 -25.24
N LEU A 348 16.15 10.00 -25.62
CA LEU A 348 16.34 11.07 -26.63
C LEU A 348 17.41 12.06 -26.23
N ARG A 349 17.45 12.46 -24.95
CA ARG A 349 18.46 13.41 -24.44
C ARG A 349 19.87 12.88 -24.63
N ARG A 350 20.11 11.64 -24.30
CA ARG A 350 21.41 10.97 -24.46
C ARG A 350 21.82 10.85 -25.92
N GLU A 351 20.90 10.37 -26.77
CA GLU A 351 21.18 10.08 -28.19
C GLU A 351 21.34 11.35 -29.03
N ASN A 352 20.63 12.43 -28.69
CA ASN A 352 20.61 13.66 -29.47
C ASN A 352 21.30 14.85 -28.78
N SER A 353 21.96 14.61 -27.63
CA SER A 353 22.64 15.66 -26.85
C SER A 353 21.69 16.83 -26.54
N LEU A 354 20.45 16.55 -26.13
CA LEU A 354 19.48 17.58 -25.84
C LEU A 354 19.90 18.42 -24.63
N ARG A 355 19.77 19.74 -24.78
CA ARG A 355 20.06 20.76 -23.75
C ARG A 355 19.05 21.90 -23.86
N VAL A 356 18.92 22.68 -22.79
CA VAL A 356 18.02 23.83 -22.72
C VAL A 356 18.25 24.83 -23.88
N ASP A 357 19.48 25.00 -24.32
CA ASP A 357 19.84 25.93 -25.36
C ASP A 357 19.46 25.49 -26.79
N ASN A 358 19.27 24.16 -27.02
CA ASN A 358 18.94 23.63 -28.34
C ASN A 358 17.52 23.09 -28.50
N VAL A 359 16.75 22.95 -27.41
CA VAL A 359 15.35 22.47 -27.43
C VAL A 359 14.41 23.65 -27.58
N GLU A 360 13.44 23.54 -28.49
CA GLU A 360 12.36 24.51 -28.71
C GLU A 360 11.07 24.07 -28.01
N ARG A 361 10.64 22.82 -28.23
CA ARG A 361 9.37 22.28 -27.71
C ARG A 361 9.49 20.78 -27.42
N ILE A 362 8.77 20.33 -26.40
CA ILE A 362 8.62 18.92 -26.03
C ILE A 362 7.14 18.58 -26.00
N VAL A 363 6.74 17.54 -26.73
CA VAL A 363 5.39 16.99 -26.70
C VAL A 363 5.43 15.59 -26.12
N VAL A 364 4.66 15.37 -25.07
CA VAL A 364 4.52 14.06 -24.43
C VAL A 364 3.11 13.53 -24.69
N ARG A 365 2.98 12.30 -25.18
CA ARG A 365 1.70 11.62 -25.38
C ARG A 365 1.60 10.44 -24.42
N LEU A 366 0.50 10.38 -23.69
CA LEU A 366 0.18 9.31 -22.74
C LEU A 366 -1.19 8.72 -23.01
N PRO A 367 -1.45 7.45 -22.61
CA PRO A 367 -2.80 6.91 -22.52
C PRO A 367 -3.72 7.88 -21.76
N ALA A 368 -4.92 8.07 -22.28
CA ALA A 368 -5.82 9.13 -21.80
C ALA A 368 -6.19 9.00 -20.31
N ASP A 369 -6.26 7.77 -19.80
CA ASP A 369 -6.56 7.48 -18.38
C ASP A 369 -5.39 7.82 -17.44
N GLY A 370 -4.15 7.82 -17.94
CA GLY A 370 -2.96 8.20 -17.18
C GLY A 370 -2.64 9.68 -17.24
N ALA A 371 -2.93 10.32 -18.38
CA ALA A 371 -2.59 11.72 -18.62
C ALA A 371 -3.23 12.68 -17.59
N GLY A 372 -4.51 12.50 -17.28
CA GLY A 372 -5.23 13.34 -16.32
C GLY A 372 -4.69 13.28 -14.89
N ILE A 373 -3.94 12.23 -14.52
CA ILE A 373 -3.36 12.08 -13.19
C ILE A 373 -2.13 13.00 -13.04
N VAL A 374 -1.33 13.15 -14.12
CA VAL A 374 0.00 13.76 -14.05
C VAL A 374 0.09 15.13 -14.74
N ASP A 375 -1.03 15.63 -15.27
CA ASP A 375 -1.05 16.92 -15.99
C ASP A 375 -1.00 18.09 -15.01
N ASN A 376 0.17 18.73 -14.95
CA ASN A 376 0.39 19.92 -14.12
C ASN A 376 -0.04 19.76 -12.65
N SER A 377 0.08 18.56 -12.09
CA SER A 377 -0.23 18.28 -10.69
C SER A 377 0.50 19.27 -9.76
N SER A 378 -0.10 19.57 -8.61
CA SER A 378 0.54 20.38 -7.55
C SER A 378 1.67 19.63 -6.84
N MET A 379 1.68 18.30 -6.90
CA MET A 379 2.73 17.45 -6.31
C MET A 379 3.89 17.29 -7.31
N PRO A 380 5.14 17.56 -6.92
CA PRO A 380 6.28 17.51 -7.83
C PRO A 380 6.47 16.14 -8.48
N ASP A 381 6.42 15.05 -7.71
CA ASP A 381 6.59 13.65 -8.14
C ASP A 381 5.47 13.15 -9.06
N VAL A 382 4.33 13.83 -9.10
CA VAL A 382 3.17 13.52 -9.95
C VAL A 382 3.02 14.55 -11.09
N ASN A 383 3.92 15.53 -11.21
CA ASN A 383 3.86 16.58 -12.23
C ASN A 383 4.76 16.25 -13.43
N LEU A 384 4.19 15.71 -14.51
CA LEU A 384 4.94 15.28 -15.69
C LEU A 384 5.77 16.42 -16.31
N GLN A 385 5.19 17.61 -16.49
CA GLN A 385 5.87 18.73 -17.12
C GLN A 385 7.06 19.20 -16.31
N TYR A 386 6.95 19.18 -14.99
CA TYR A 386 8.03 19.47 -14.07
C TYR A 386 9.16 18.43 -14.18
N ILE A 387 8.83 17.16 -14.13
CA ILE A 387 9.79 16.06 -14.17
C ILE A 387 10.59 16.06 -15.49
N ILE A 388 9.93 16.29 -16.63
CA ILE A 388 10.60 16.42 -17.94
C ILE A 388 11.49 17.67 -17.98
N ALA A 389 11.07 18.78 -17.36
CA ALA A 389 11.90 19.98 -17.28
C ALA A 389 13.18 19.75 -16.47
N VAL A 390 13.07 19.09 -15.30
CA VAL A 390 14.24 18.67 -14.51
C VAL A 390 15.17 17.76 -15.32
N ALA A 391 14.60 16.74 -15.99
CA ALA A 391 15.36 15.82 -16.81
C ALA A 391 16.11 16.53 -17.95
N LEU A 392 15.56 17.61 -18.54
CA LEU A 392 16.24 18.40 -19.56
C LEU A 392 17.41 19.21 -18.97
N VAL A 393 17.18 19.88 -17.85
CA VAL A 393 18.15 20.77 -17.21
C VAL A 393 19.31 19.97 -16.61
N ASP A 394 18.98 18.98 -15.75
CA ASP A 394 19.96 18.27 -14.91
C ASP A 394 20.48 16.98 -15.55
N GLY A 395 19.73 16.41 -16.49
CA GLY A 395 20.10 15.17 -17.20
C GLY A 395 19.71 13.89 -16.49
N ALA A 396 19.18 14.00 -15.30
CA ALA A 396 18.64 12.93 -14.47
C ALA A 396 17.53 13.49 -13.58
N VAL A 397 16.80 12.62 -12.90
CA VAL A 397 15.84 12.99 -11.87
C VAL A 397 16.18 12.17 -10.63
N SER A 398 16.67 12.83 -9.57
CA SER A 398 16.91 12.20 -8.28
C SER A 398 15.64 12.16 -7.43
N PHE A 399 15.66 11.39 -6.32
CA PHE A 399 14.59 11.43 -5.32
C PHE A 399 14.38 12.85 -4.76
N ALA A 400 15.47 13.56 -4.45
CA ALA A 400 15.38 14.92 -3.93
C ALA A 400 14.70 15.88 -4.93
N ASP A 401 15.07 15.79 -6.22
CA ASP A 401 14.47 16.64 -7.25
C ASP A 401 12.98 16.34 -7.45
N SER A 402 12.61 15.05 -7.50
CA SER A 402 11.20 14.66 -7.72
C SER A 402 10.28 15.08 -6.57
N HIS A 403 10.79 15.41 -5.38
CA HIS A 403 10.00 15.80 -4.20
C HIS A 403 10.13 17.27 -3.83
N SER A 404 10.87 18.09 -4.62
CA SER A 404 11.18 19.48 -4.26
C SER A 404 10.18 20.49 -4.84
N HIS A 405 9.32 21.03 -3.99
CA HIS A 405 8.49 22.20 -4.34
C HIS A 405 9.32 23.44 -4.62
N GLU A 406 10.48 23.62 -3.95
CA GLU A 406 11.42 24.71 -4.21
C GLU A 406 11.99 24.59 -5.62
N ARG A 407 12.46 23.39 -6.01
CA ARG A 407 12.97 23.13 -7.36
C ARG A 407 11.88 23.34 -8.41
N MET A 408 10.64 22.93 -8.14
CA MET A 408 9.51 23.16 -9.04
C MET A 408 9.18 24.65 -9.21
N ALA A 409 9.55 25.48 -8.23
CA ALA A 409 9.39 26.94 -8.28
C ALA A 409 10.58 27.66 -8.94
N ASP A 410 11.69 26.97 -9.22
CA ASP A 410 12.90 27.53 -9.85
C ASP A 410 12.56 28.21 -11.19
N PRO A 411 13.03 29.44 -11.45
CA PRO A 411 12.75 30.16 -12.69
C PRO A 411 13.20 29.43 -13.95
N GLN A 412 14.35 28.76 -13.94
CA GLN A 412 14.86 27.99 -15.08
C GLN A 412 13.97 26.79 -15.39
N ILE A 413 13.58 26.04 -14.34
CA ILE A 413 12.67 24.90 -14.48
C ILE A 413 11.30 25.37 -15.00
N ARG A 414 10.75 26.46 -14.46
CA ARG A 414 9.49 27.03 -14.92
C ARG A 414 9.53 27.45 -16.39
N ALA A 415 10.63 28.05 -16.85
CA ALA A 415 10.79 28.45 -18.23
C ALA A 415 10.81 27.23 -19.18
N VAL A 416 11.52 26.18 -18.82
CA VAL A 416 11.54 24.91 -19.57
C VAL A 416 10.17 24.22 -19.54
N LYS A 417 9.54 24.15 -18.36
CA LYS A 417 8.21 23.53 -18.17
C LYS A 417 7.16 24.11 -19.10
N GLN A 418 7.18 25.41 -19.41
CA GLN A 418 6.23 26.06 -20.33
C GLN A 418 6.31 25.50 -21.75
N ASN A 419 7.43 24.90 -22.15
CA ASN A 419 7.65 24.30 -23.45
C ASN A 419 7.31 22.80 -23.50
N VAL A 420 6.82 22.22 -22.37
CA VAL A 420 6.40 20.81 -22.28
C VAL A 420 4.89 20.72 -22.38
N GLN A 421 4.40 20.12 -23.44
CA GLN A 421 2.99 19.88 -23.69
C GLN A 421 2.64 18.41 -23.44
N LEU A 422 1.62 18.14 -22.61
CA LEU A 422 1.05 16.80 -22.44
C LEU A 422 -0.21 16.65 -23.34
N ILE A 423 -0.31 15.52 -24.02
CA ILE A 423 -1.46 15.14 -24.83
C ILE A 423 -2.01 13.81 -24.33
N ALA A 424 -3.28 13.80 -23.92
CA ALA A 424 -4.03 12.58 -23.64
C ALA A 424 -4.38 11.89 -24.98
N ASP A 425 -3.75 10.74 -25.24
CA ASP A 425 -3.86 10.04 -26.53
C ASP A 425 -4.59 8.71 -26.36
N ARG A 426 -5.79 8.63 -26.93
CA ARG A 426 -6.59 7.39 -26.89
C ARG A 426 -6.02 6.27 -27.74
N THR A 427 -5.16 6.56 -28.72
CA THR A 427 -4.53 5.55 -29.57
C THR A 427 -3.44 4.77 -28.83
N LEU A 428 -2.96 5.30 -27.70
CA LEU A 428 -2.00 4.65 -26.81
C LEU A 428 -2.66 3.77 -25.73
N MET A 429 -3.98 3.67 -25.72
CA MET A 429 -4.69 2.80 -24.78
C MET A 429 -4.59 1.33 -25.20
N ASP A 430 -3.45 0.73 -24.92
CA ASP A 430 -3.15 -0.69 -25.19
C ASP A 430 -3.22 -1.50 -23.87
N PRO A 431 -4.18 -2.46 -23.73
CA PRO A 431 -4.26 -3.30 -22.53
C PRO A 431 -2.99 -4.10 -22.26
N ALA A 432 -2.20 -4.41 -23.30
CA ALA A 432 -0.94 -5.12 -23.16
C ALA A 432 0.22 -4.22 -22.73
N ALA A 433 0.08 -2.90 -22.86
CA ALA A 433 1.06 -1.90 -22.46
C ALA A 433 0.36 -0.65 -21.92
N PRO A 434 -0.38 -0.74 -20.81
CA PRO A 434 -1.34 0.28 -20.37
C PRO A 434 -0.68 1.61 -19.97
N ARG A 435 0.62 1.68 -19.94
CA ARG A 435 1.41 2.86 -19.51
C ARG A 435 2.56 3.19 -20.47
N GLY A 436 2.49 2.79 -21.73
CA GLY A 436 3.42 3.25 -22.75
C GLY A 436 3.39 4.78 -22.91
N GLY A 437 4.52 5.38 -23.26
CA GLY A 437 4.63 6.84 -23.42
C GLY A 437 5.49 7.22 -24.62
N MET A 438 5.04 8.22 -25.39
CA MET A 438 5.77 8.77 -26.52
C MET A 438 6.23 10.20 -26.20
N VAL A 439 7.47 10.50 -26.54
CA VAL A 439 8.03 11.85 -26.47
C VAL A 439 8.52 12.28 -27.85
N GLU A 440 8.17 13.50 -28.23
CA GLU A 440 8.64 14.18 -29.43
C GLU A 440 9.31 15.51 -29.01
N VAL A 441 10.52 15.75 -29.49
CA VAL A 441 11.27 16.96 -29.20
C VAL A 441 11.59 17.69 -30.50
N THR A 442 11.14 18.93 -30.60
CA THR A 442 11.51 19.85 -31.68
C THR A 442 12.72 20.67 -31.24
N LEU A 443 13.74 20.67 -32.05
CA LEU A 443 14.98 21.43 -31.85
C LEU A 443 14.90 22.80 -32.51
N LYS A 444 15.66 23.79 -32.02
CA LYS A 444 15.71 25.15 -32.57
C LYS A 444 16.29 25.22 -34.01
N ASP A 445 16.93 24.16 -34.47
CA ASP A 445 17.38 24.02 -35.87
C ASP A 445 16.30 23.45 -36.80
N GLY A 446 15.10 23.21 -36.29
CA GLY A 446 13.93 22.70 -37.02
C GLY A 446 13.83 21.16 -37.07
N ARG A 447 14.84 20.42 -36.61
CA ARG A 447 14.76 18.95 -36.54
C ARG A 447 13.79 18.52 -35.45
N THR A 448 13.10 17.41 -35.69
CA THR A 448 12.25 16.76 -34.70
C THR A 448 12.75 15.33 -34.47
N VAL A 449 12.89 14.93 -33.22
CA VAL A 449 13.26 13.59 -32.80
C VAL A 449 12.18 13.02 -31.89
N SER A 450 11.93 11.69 -31.96
CA SER A 450 10.90 11.05 -31.17
C SER A 450 11.32 9.67 -30.67
N HIS A 451 10.79 9.28 -29.51
CA HIS A 451 10.98 7.94 -28.94
C HIS A 451 9.71 7.48 -28.25
N PHE A 452 9.39 6.19 -28.38
CA PHE A 452 8.28 5.53 -27.70
C PHE A 452 8.82 4.43 -26.79
N THR A 453 8.64 4.62 -25.48
CA THR A 453 8.90 3.56 -24.50
C THR A 453 7.59 2.82 -24.23
N ARG A 454 7.50 1.59 -24.72
CA ARG A 454 6.33 0.72 -24.49
C ARG A 454 6.32 0.16 -23.07
N PHE A 455 7.47 -0.34 -22.61
CA PHE A 455 7.68 -0.93 -21.30
C PHE A 455 8.87 -0.24 -20.63
N PRO A 456 8.64 0.61 -19.62
CA PRO A 456 9.75 1.26 -18.93
C PRO A 456 10.59 0.24 -18.15
N PRO A 457 11.85 0.55 -17.84
CA PRO A 457 12.67 -0.30 -16.96
C PRO A 457 11.95 -0.57 -15.64
N GLY A 458 12.04 -1.80 -15.14
CA GLY A 458 11.38 -2.27 -13.92
C GLY A 458 10.07 -3.02 -14.14
N THR A 459 9.59 -3.11 -15.39
CA THR A 459 8.47 -4.02 -15.74
C THR A 459 8.97 -5.43 -15.99
N LYS A 460 8.07 -6.43 -15.97
CA LYS A 460 8.42 -7.82 -16.29
C LYS A 460 8.95 -8.01 -17.72
N GLU A 461 8.54 -7.16 -18.67
CA GLU A 461 9.02 -7.13 -20.05
C GLU A 461 10.38 -6.45 -20.20
N ASN A 462 10.76 -5.58 -19.26
CA ASN A 462 12.02 -4.87 -19.20
C ASN A 462 12.51 -4.78 -17.74
N PRO A 463 12.96 -5.91 -17.16
CA PRO A 463 13.31 -5.99 -15.75
C PRO A 463 14.45 -5.05 -15.37
N LEU A 464 14.36 -4.47 -14.17
CA LEU A 464 15.47 -3.68 -13.62
C LEU A 464 16.60 -4.62 -13.20
N SER A 465 17.85 -4.29 -13.62
CA SER A 465 19.00 -5.07 -13.16
C SER A 465 19.22 -4.88 -11.65
N THR A 466 19.88 -5.84 -11.01
CA THR A 466 20.26 -5.73 -9.60
C THR A 466 21.10 -4.46 -9.33
N GLU A 467 21.98 -4.08 -10.27
CA GLU A 467 22.79 -2.85 -10.19
C GLU A 467 21.92 -1.59 -10.27
N GLY A 468 20.94 -1.59 -11.20
CA GLY A 468 19.96 -0.50 -11.34
C GLY A 468 19.12 -0.32 -10.08
N LEU A 469 18.61 -1.43 -9.51
CA LEU A 469 17.90 -1.40 -8.23
C LEU A 469 18.80 -0.92 -7.09
N ASN A 470 20.03 -1.44 -7.00
CA ASN A 470 20.98 -0.99 -5.97
C ASN A 470 21.31 0.50 -6.08
N ALA A 471 21.34 1.06 -7.30
CA ALA A 471 21.52 2.50 -7.50
C ALA A 471 20.31 3.29 -6.98
N LYS A 472 19.08 2.87 -7.33
CA LYS A 472 17.85 3.46 -6.80
C LYS A 472 17.82 3.47 -5.27
N VAL A 473 18.02 2.32 -4.65
CA VAL A 473 17.92 2.25 -3.17
C VAL A 473 19.05 2.97 -2.45
N ARG A 474 20.23 3.17 -3.06
CA ARG A 474 21.25 4.06 -2.50
C ARG A 474 20.79 5.51 -2.49
N ASP A 475 20.16 5.98 -3.55
CA ASP A 475 19.58 7.33 -3.61
C ASP A 475 18.52 7.56 -2.52
N LEU A 476 17.68 6.55 -2.27
CA LEU A 476 16.62 6.60 -1.26
C LEU A 476 17.14 6.51 0.19
N MET A 477 18.08 5.60 0.44
CA MET A 477 18.47 5.23 1.81
C MET A 477 19.65 6.04 2.35
N ALA A 478 20.65 6.37 1.49
CA ALA A 478 21.90 6.95 1.97
C ALA A 478 21.72 8.33 2.65
N PRO A 479 20.79 9.20 2.23
CA PRO A 479 20.51 10.46 2.93
C PRO A 479 20.01 10.26 4.38
N VAL A 480 19.38 9.13 4.68
CA VAL A 480 18.78 8.84 5.99
C VAL A 480 19.71 7.97 6.86
N LEU A 481 20.23 6.89 6.31
CA LEU A 481 20.99 5.86 7.05
C LEU A 481 22.52 6.09 6.99
N GLY A 482 22.99 6.88 6.03
CA GLY A 482 24.41 6.99 5.65
C GLY A 482 24.85 5.88 4.69
N ALA A 483 25.93 6.12 3.96
CA ALA A 483 26.42 5.26 2.86
C ALA A 483 26.78 3.84 3.33
N GLU A 484 27.44 3.70 4.49
CA GLU A 484 27.91 2.42 5.01
C GLU A 484 26.76 1.49 5.41
N ARG A 485 25.79 1.99 6.20
CA ARG A 485 24.62 1.18 6.59
C ARG A 485 23.79 0.80 5.37
N THR A 486 23.62 1.71 4.43
CA THR A 486 22.95 1.46 3.17
C THR A 486 23.59 0.33 2.39
N ALA A 487 24.92 0.38 2.19
CA ALA A 487 25.66 -0.68 1.49
C ALA A 487 25.52 -2.05 2.19
N ASN A 488 25.64 -2.07 3.52
CA ASN A 488 25.49 -3.28 4.31
C ASN A 488 24.05 -3.84 4.23
N LEU A 489 23.02 -2.99 4.29
CA LEU A 489 21.62 -3.42 4.15
C LEU A 489 21.36 -4.04 2.77
N ILE A 490 21.81 -3.39 1.70
CA ILE A 490 21.72 -3.91 0.33
C ILE A 490 22.38 -5.30 0.24
N GLN A 491 23.60 -5.44 0.77
CA GLN A 491 24.32 -6.71 0.75
C GLN A 491 23.55 -7.80 1.51
N ARG A 492 23.04 -7.50 2.70
CA ARG A 492 22.31 -8.48 3.53
C ARG A 492 20.97 -8.89 2.91
N VAL A 493 20.25 -7.97 2.26
CA VAL A 493 19.01 -8.32 1.56
C VAL A 493 19.27 -9.13 0.29
N ASN A 494 20.34 -8.85 -0.46
CA ASN A 494 20.73 -9.66 -1.60
C ASN A 494 21.15 -11.09 -1.21
N ALA A 495 21.64 -11.29 0.03
CA ALA A 495 21.97 -12.58 0.62
C ALA A 495 20.99 -12.97 1.74
N LEU A 496 19.70 -12.74 1.52
CA LEU A 496 18.66 -12.91 2.55
C LEU A 496 18.55 -14.36 3.06
N GLU A 497 18.90 -15.33 2.24
CA GLU A 497 18.99 -16.75 2.57
C GLU A 497 20.03 -17.07 3.68
N GLU A 498 21.02 -16.20 3.89
CA GLU A 498 22.03 -16.34 4.94
C GLU A 498 21.60 -15.72 6.29
N VAL A 499 20.51 -14.93 6.29
CA VAL A 499 20.00 -14.28 7.50
C VAL A 499 19.24 -15.31 8.33
N ARG A 500 19.77 -15.67 9.49
CA ARG A 500 19.18 -16.67 10.38
C ARG A 500 18.03 -16.11 11.22
N ASP A 501 18.13 -14.84 11.57
CA ASP A 501 17.13 -14.09 12.34
C ASP A 501 17.04 -12.68 11.76
N VAL A 502 15.84 -12.29 11.30
CA VAL A 502 15.60 -10.96 10.68
C VAL A 502 16.00 -9.81 11.61
N ARG A 503 16.00 -10.03 12.94
CA ARG A 503 16.45 -9.03 13.91
C ARG A 503 17.93 -8.65 13.77
N GLU A 504 18.75 -9.45 13.08
CA GLU A 504 20.12 -9.08 12.70
C GLU A 504 20.18 -7.87 11.77
N LEU A 505 19.10 -7.58 11.03
CA LEU A 505 19.03 -6.44 10.13
C LEU A 505 18.72 -5.12 10.87
N ARG A 506 18.19 -5.16 12.09
CA ARG A 506 17.77 -3.97 12.86
C ARG A 506 18.81 -2.86 12.91
N PRO A 507 20.09 -3.12 13.21
CA PRO A 507 21.11 -2.06 13.28
C PRO A 507 21.33 -1.35 11.93
N LEU A 508 20.92 -1.94 10.81
CA LEU A 508 21.13 -1.41 9.47
C LEU A 508 20.05 -0.42 9.04
N PHE A 509 18.84 -0.54 9.59
CA PHE A 509 17.71 0.35 9.23
C PHE A 509 17.17 1.18 10.40
N THR A 510 17.78 1.10 11.58
CA THR A 510 17.48 2.00 12.72
C THR A 510 18.56 3.05 12.90
N ILE A 511 18.21 4.22 13.47
CA ILE A 511 19.10 5.36 13.70
C ILE A 511 19.02 5.85 15.13
#